data_828123faa5253c6ce9edee9fb2f80c28
#
_entry.id   828123faa5253c6ce9edee9fb2f80c28
#
_cell.length_a   1.000
_cell.length_b   1.000
_cell.length_c   1.000
_cell.angle_alpha   90.00
_cell.angle_beta   90.00
_cell.angle_gamma   90.00
#
_symmetry.space_group_name_H-M   'P 1'
#
loop_
_entity.id
_entity.type
_entity.pdbx_description
1 polymer ?
#
loop_
_entity_poly.entity_id
_entity_poly.type
_entity_poly.pdbx_seq_one_letter_code
_entity_poly.pdbx_strand_id
1 'polypeptide(L)'
;MLNNIILASKSKVRKDILEKNNITCEVKHSNVDEDMVKESLLNEKASPEIISKNLAELKANKVSSNYHEKIVLGADSVIDLDGELISKPQDRKEALLILKKLNARAHHLISSVCISKNG
;
A
#
# COMPACT_ATOMS: atom_id res chain seq x y z
N MET A 1 9.61 2.78 -22.92
CA MET A 1 10.18 2.22 -21.70
C MET A 1 10.13 3.25 -20.58
N LEU A 2 9.51 2.89 -19.46
CA LEU A 2 9.41 3.79 -18.31
C LEU A 2 10.66 3.67 -17.46
N ASN A 3 11.49 4.69 -17.50
CA ASN A 3 12.68 4.79 -16.67
C ASN A 3 12.51 5.91 -15.65
N ASN A 4 13.16 5.75 -14.51
CA ASN A 4 13.22 6.80 -13.50
C ASN A 4 11.88 7.21 -12.89
N ILE A 5 11.03 6.22 -12.63
CA ILE A 5 9.87 6.47 -11.80
C ILE A 5 10.27 6.40 -10.32
N ILE A 6 9.51 7.06 -9.48
CA ILE A 6 9.70 7.00 -8.05
C ILE A 6 8.66 6.03 -7.46
N LEU A 7 9.13 5.09 -6.63
CA LEU A 7 8.26 4.18 -5.91
C LEU A 7 8.11 4.68 -4.46
N ALA A 8 6.92 5.14 -4.12
CA ALA A 8 6.61 5.63 -2.77
C ALA A 8 6.22 4.46 -1.86
N SER A 9 7.16 3.57 -1.62
CA SER A 9 6.90 2.34 -0.86
C SER A 9 8.17 1.84 -0.20
N LYS A 10 8.01 1.17 0.93
CA LYS A 10 9.10 0.46 1.61
C LYS A 10 9.24 -0.99 1.12
N SER A 11 8.33 -1.44 0.27
CA SER A 11 8.28 -2.83 -0.17
C SER A 11 9.38 -3.16 -1.17
N LYS A 12 10.32 -4.01 -0.76
CA LYS A 12 11.34 -4.54 -1.65
C LYS A 12 10.74 -5.41 -2.75
N VAL A 13 9.67 -6.14 -2.43
CA VAL A 13 8.98 -7.00 -3.40
C VAL A 13 8.41 -6.18 -4.56
N ARG A 14 7.80 -5.02 -4.27
CA ARG A 14 7.27 -4.14 -5.31
C ARG A 14 8.37 -3.60 -6.20
N LYS A 15 9.50 -3.20 -5.61
CA LYS A 15 10.66 -2.75 -6.38
C LYS A 15 11.18 -3.85 -7.28
N ASP A 16 11.32 -5.07 -6.75
CA ASP A 16 11.81 -6.21 -7.53
C ASP A 16 10.88 -6.55 -8.70
N ILE A 17 9.57 -6.47 -8.50
CA ILE A 17 8.59 -6.71 -9.56
C ILE A 17 8.76 -5.70 -10.70
N LEU A 18 8.91 -4.43 -10.37
CA LEU A 18 9.10 -3.38 -11.37
C LEU A 18 10.39 -3.59 -12.14
N GLU A 19 11.49 -3.88 -11.46
CA GLU A 19 12.79 -4.08 -12.09
C GLU A 19 12.82 -5.31 -12.98
N LYS A 20 12.12 -6.38 -12.60
CA LYS A 20 11.98 -7.57 -13.45
C LYS A 20 11.22 -7.28 -14.74
N ASN A 21 10.40 -6.26 -14.75
CA ASN A 21 9.65 -5.84 -15.93
C ASN A 21 10.32 -4.66 -16.65
N ASN A 22 11.62 -4.49 -16.45
CA ASN A 22 12.44 -3.45 -17.09
C ASN A 22 11.99 -2.01 -16.74
N ILE A 23 11.41 -1.83 -15.56
CA ILE A 23 11.05 -0.51 -15.06
C ILE A 23 12.04 -0.14 -13.97
N THR A 24 12.89 0.85 -14.25
CA THR A 24 13.85 1.37 -13.27
C THR A 24 13.14 2.33 -12.33
N CYS A 25 13.28 2.10 -11.04
CA CYS A 25 12.64 2.96 -10.05
C CYS A 25 13.59 3.35 -8.92
N GLU A 26 13.34 4.52 -8.35
CA GLU A 26 14.00 5.02 -7.16
C GLU A 26 13.01 4.96 -6.01
N VAL A 27 13.42 4.38 -4.88
CA VAL A 27 12.55 4.26 -3.70
C VAL A 27 12.63 5.51 -2.86
N LYS A 28 11.48 6.11 -2.56
CA LYS A 28 11.35 7.23 -1.61
C LYS A 28 10.22 6.91 -0.65
N HIS A 29 10.52 6.90 0.64
CA HIS A 29 9.51 6.61 1.65
C HIS A 29 8.57 7.80 1.82
N SER A 30 7.27 7.52 1.89
CA SER A 30 6.25 8.57 2.00
C SER A 30 6.15 9.17 3.39
N ASN A 31 6.54 8.42 4.43
CA ASN A 31 6.39 8.83 5.83
C ASN A 31 4.94 9.18 6.21
N VAL A 32 3.98 8.52 5.60
CA VAL A 32 2.58 8.62 5.96
C VAL A 32 2.34 7.81 7.24
N ASP A 33 1.62 8.39 8.19
CA ASP A 33 1.18 7.65 9.38
C ASP A 33 0.00 6.76 8.98
N GLU A 34 0.33 5.55 8.52
CA GLU A 34 -0.67 4.62 8.00
C GLU A 34 -1.66 4.17 9.06
N ASP A 35 -1.20 3.99 10.29
CA ASP A 35 -2.07 3.52 11.38
C ASP A 35 -3.13 4.56 11.73
N MET A 36 -2.74 5.84 11.77
CA MET A 36 -3.67 6.93 12.02
C MET A 36 -4.72 7.04 10.91
N VAL A 37 -4.30 6.93 9.65
CA VAL A 37 -5.21 6.98 8.50
C VAL A 37 -6.18 5.80 8.53
N LYS A 38 -5.68 4.59 8.79
CA LYS A 38 -6.53 3.40 8.91
C LYS A 38 -7.57 3.55 10.01
N GLU A 39 -7.15 4.00 11.18
CA GLU A 39 -8.06 4.20 12.31
C GLU A 39 -9.16 5.20 11.97
N SER A 40 -8.80 6.32 11.37
CA SER A 40 -9.77 7.35 10.97
C SER A 40 -10.79 6.80 9.97
N LEU A 41 -10.33 6.07 8.95
CA LEU A 41 -11.20 5.51 7.93
C LEU A 41 -12.08 4.37 8.49
N LEU A 42 -11.55 3.57 9.40
CA LEU A 42 -12.34 2.53 10.07
C LEU A 42 -13.44 3.13 10.94
N ASN A 43 -13.18 4.27 11.60
CA ASN A 43 -14.19 4.98 12.36
C ASN A 43 -15.33 5.50 11.47
N GLU A 44 -15.03 5.79 10.21
CA GLU A 44 -16.02 6.18 9.20
C GLU A 44 -16.67 4.97 8.51
N LYS A 45 -16.36 3.77 8.96
CA LYS A 45 -16.87 2.50 8.40
C LYS A 45 -16.47 2.29 6.94
N ALA A 46 -15.29 2.78 6.54
CA ALA A 46 -14.76 2.55 5.21
C ALA A 46 -14.43 1.07 5.01
N SER A 47 -14.66 0.56 3.79
CA SER A 47 -14.29 -0.81 3.45
C SER A 47 -12.79 -0.97 3.32
N PRO A 48 -12.24 -2.21 3.44
CA PRO A 48 -10.82 -2.45 3.19
C PRO A 48 -10.35 -1.95 1.83
N GLU A 49 -11.17 -2.08 0.78
CA GLU A 49 -10.85 -1.56 -0.55
C GLU A 49 -10.65 -0.05 -0.54
N ILE A 50 -11.55 0.69 0.10
CA ILE A 50 -11.44 2.16 0.19
C ILE A 50 -10.20 2.55 0.98
N ILE A 51 -9.91 1.85 2.07
CA ILE A 51 -8.72 2.12 2.89
C ILE A 51 -7.44 1.91 2.06
N SER A 52 -7.37 0.81 1.31
CA SER A 52 -6.23 0.52 0.45
C SER A 52 -6.03 1.59 -0.61
N LYS A 53 -7.11 2.02 -1.27
CA LYS A 53 -7.06 3.10 -2.27
C LYS A 53 -6.56 4.41 -1.67
N ASN A 54 -7.11 4.80 -0.52
CA ASN A 54 -6.72 6.05 0.14
C ASN A 54 -5.25 6.04 0.52
N LEU A 55 -4.74 4.92 1.06
CA LEU A 55 -3.35 4.81 1.43
C LEU A 55 -2.43 4.88 0.20
N ALA A 56 -2.79 4.21 -0.88
CA ALA A 56 -2.01 4.28 -2.12
C ALA A 56 -1.93 5.71 -2.65
N GLU A 57 -3.06 6.43 -2.66
CA GLU A 57 -3.14 7.82 -3.10
C GLU A 57 -2.33 8.76 -2.22
N LEU A 58 -2.45 8.62 -0.91
CA LEU A 58 -1.72 9.45 0.04
C LEU A 58 -0.22 9.28 -0.11
N LYS A 59 0.25 8.05 -0.25
CA LYS A 59 1.67 7.77 -0.44
C LYS A 59 2.18 8.37 -1.74
N ALA A 60 1.48 8.15 -2.83
CA ALA A 60 1.86 8.67 -4.14
C ALA A 60 1.86 10.20 -4.15
N ASN A 61 0.79 10.83 -3.68
CA ASN A 61 0.65 12.28 -3.70
C ASN A 61 1.65 12.98 -2.79
N LYS A 62 1.89 12.44 -1.61
CA LYS A 62 2.82 13.03 -0.67
C LYS A 62 4.26 13.06 -1.22
N VAL A 63 4.69 11.96 -1.81
CA VAL A 63 6.03 11.91 -2.43
C VAL A 63 6.07 12.75 -3.69
N SER A 64 5.02 12.68 -4.53
CA SER A 64 4.94 13.43 -5.78
C SER A 64 5.04 14.94 -5.57
N SER A 65 4.50 15.46 -4.48
CA SER A 65 4.59 16.90 -4.19
C SER A 65 6.01 17.38 -3.94
N ASN A 66 6.93 16.49 -3.60
CA ASN A 66 8.33 16.82 -3.34
C ASN A 66 9.25 16.57 -4.54
N TYR A 67 8.76 15.94 -5.60
CA TYR A 67 9.56 15.57 -6.78
C TYR A 67 8.86 16.02 -8.05
N HIS A 68 9.06 17.30 -8.36
CA HIS A 68 8.42 17.94 -9.53
C HIS A 68 8.78 17.22 -10.85
N GLU A 69 7.78 17.07 -11.72
CA GLU A 69 7.91 16.44 -13.05
C GLU A 69 8.29 14.95 -13.03
N LYS A 70 8.28 14.31 -11.87
CA LYS A 70 8.52 12.88 -11.76
C LYS A 70 7.22 12.10 -11.65
N ILE A 71 7.20 10.91 -12.25
CA ILE A 71 6.08 9.98 -12.10
C ILE A 71 6.30 9.21 -10.81
N VAL A 72 5.32 9.24 -9.93
CA VAL A 72 5.38 8.56 -8.63
C VAL A 72 4.31 7.48 -8.56
N LEU A 73 4.71 6.30 -8.17
CA LEU A 73 3.83 5.15 -7.98
C LEU A 73 3.67 4.88 -6.47
N GLY A 74 2.45 4.96 -6.00
CA GLY A 74 2.10 4.55 -4.64
C GLY A 74 1.28 3.28 -4.68
N ALA A 75 1.42 2.43 -3.67
CA ALA A 75 0.69 1.18 -3.60
C ALA A 75 0.41 0.79 -2.16
N ASP A 76 -0.68 0.08 -1.96
CA ASP A 76 -1.04 -0.49 -0.67
C ASP A 76 -1.74 -1.82 -0.89
N SER A 77 -1.55 -2.76 0.05
CA SER A 77 -2.19 -4.06 0.01
C SER A 77 -2.81 -4.36 1.37
N VAL A 78 -4.04 -4.85 1.35
CA VAL A 78 -4.78 -5.23 2.56
C VAL A 78 -5.45 -6.58 2.34
N ILE A 79 -5.78 -7.26 3.44
CA ILE A 79 -6.60 -8.47 3.39
C ILE A 79 -8.00 -8.10 3.87
N ASP A 80 -9.00 -8.46 3.07
CA ASP A 80 -10.41 -8.32 3.40
C ASP A 80 -10.95 -9.69 3.80
N LEU A 81 -11.31 -9.83 5.06
CA LEU A 81 -11.93 -11.04 5.61
C LEU A 81 -13.38 -10.71 5.97
N ASP A 82 -14.30 -11.00 5.07
CA ASP A 82 -15.74 -10.72 5.24
C ASP A 82 -16.04 -9.26 5.64
N GLY A 83 -15.33 -8.31 5.03
CA GLY A 83 -15.46 -6.89 5.34
C GLY A 83 -14.54 -6.38 6.44
N GLU A 84 -13.84 -7.27 7.13
CA GLU A 84 -12.88 -6.90 8.17
C GLU A 84 -11.50 -6.68 7.57
N LEU A 85 -10.88 -5.55 7.91
CA LEU A 85 -9.51 -5.24 7.50
C LEU A 85 -8.53 -6.04 8.34
N ILE A 86 -7.71 -6.86 7.69
CA ILE A 86 -6.61 -7.55 8.35
C ILE A 86 -5.31 -6.84 7.95
N SER A 87 -4.65 -6.27 8.95
CA SER A 87 -3.40 -5.55 8.76
C SER A 87 -2.20 -6.47 8.83
N LYS A 88 -1.07 -5.97 8.32
CA LYS A 88 0.20 -6.68 8.36
C LYS A 88 0.59 -7.00 9.81
N PRO A 89 0.99 -8.24 10.13
CA PRO A 89 1.38 -8.60 11.49
C PRO A 89 2.64 -7.86 11.94
N GLN A 90 2.68 -7.50 13.21
CA GLN A 90 3.81 -6.80 13.81
C GLN A 90 4.85 -7.76 14.37
N ASP A 91 4.43 -8.98 14.73
CA ASP A 91 5.30 -10.01 15.24
C ASP A 91 4.79 -11.41 14.89
N ARG A 92 5.56 -12.43 15.29
CA ARG A 92 5.25 -13.82 14.99
C ARG A 92 3.94 -14.28 15.65
N LYS A 93 3.70 -13.84 16.87
CA LYS A 93 2.49 -14.20 17.63
C LYS A 93 1.23 -13.67 16.91
N GLU A 94 1.28 -12.42 16.46
CA GLU A 94 0.20 -11.80 15.72
C GLU A 94 -0.01 -12.48 14.37
N ALA A 95 1.09 -12.86 13.68
CA ALA A 95 1.02 -13.60 12.43
C ALA A 95 0.30 -14.95 12.60
N LEU A 96 0.57 -15.68 13.70
CA LEU A 96 -0.10 -16.93 13.99
C LEU A 96 -1.60 -16.74 14.26
N LEU A 97 -1.98 -15.67 14.95
CA LEU A 97 -3.38 -15.34 15.21
C LEU A 97 -4.10 -15.05 13.90
N ILE A 98 -3.47 -14.30 13.00
CA ILE A 98 -4.02 -13.99 11.67
C ILE A 98 -4.21 -15.27 10.86
N LEU A 99 -3.23 -16.15 10.83
CA LEU A 99 -3.32 -17.41 10.10
C LEU A 99 -4.48 -18.29 10.62
N LYS A 100 -4.66 -18.35 11.93
CA LYS A 100 -5.79 -19.08 12.52
C LYS A 100 -7.13 -18.46 12.11
N LYS A 101 -7.19 -17.13 12.09
CA LYS A 101 -8.40 -16.39 11.72
C LYS A 101 -8.77 -16.60 10.26
N LEU A 102 -7.78 -16.69 9.38
CA LEU A 102 -7.99 -16.89 7.95
C LEU A 102 -8.27 -18.35 7.58
N ASN A 103 -7.93 -19.28 8.47
CA ASN A 103 -8.09 -20.71 8.19
C ASN A 103 -9.56 -21.07 7.94
N ALA A 104 -9.80 -21.80 6.85
CA ALA A 104 -11.12 -22.27 6.43
C ALA A 104 -12.15 -21.15 6.18
N ARG A 105 -11.70 -19.90 6.00
CA ARG A 105 -12.56 -18.75 5.69
C ARG A 105 -12.13 -18.12 4.36
N ALA A 106 -13.11 -17.69 3.57
CA ALA A 106 -12.84 -16.97 2.34
C ALA A 106 -12.30 -15.56 2.66
N HIS A 107 -11.25 -15.16 1.99
CA HIS A 107 -10.68 -13.82 2.13
C HIS A 107 -10.13 -13.33 0.80
N HIS A 108 -9.94 -12.02 0.69
CA HIS A 108 -9.42 -11.38 -0.51
C HIS A 108 -8.19 -10.56 -0.19
N LEU A 109 -7.17 -10.69 -1.03
CA LEU A 109 -6.03 -9.77 -1.02
C LEU A 109 -6.36 -8.64 -1.98
N ILE A 110 -6.42 -7.42 -1.46
CA ILE A 110 -6.72 -6.24 -2.24
C ILE A 110 -5.47 -5.39 -2.35
N SER A 111 -5.03 -5.14 -3.58
CA SER A 111 -3.90 -4.25 -3.85
C SER A 111 -4.40 -3.05 -4.64
N SER A 112 -4.02 -1.87 -4.20
CA SER A 112 -4.36 -0.61 -4.86
C SER A 112 -3.10 0.10 -5.29
N VAL A 113 -3.16 0.72 -6.47
CA VAL A 113 -2.04 1.42 -7.08
C VAL A 113 -2.49 2.81 -7.49
N CYS A 114 -1.66 3.81 -7.22
CA CYS A 114 -1.90 5.18 -7.66
C CYS A 114 -0.67 5.73 -8.34
N ILE A 115 -0.87 6.37 -9.49
CA ILE A 115 0.18 7.07 -10.23
C ILE A 115 -0.08 8.55 -10.06
N SER A 116 0.93 9.29 -9.60
CA SER A 116 0.82 10.73 -9.37
C SER A 116 1.96 11.48 -10.02
N LYS A 117 1.67 12.70 -10.45
CA LYS A 117 2.67 13.64 -10.99
C LYS A 117 2.31 15.04 -10.51
N ASN A 118 3.29 15.75 -9.94
CA ASN A 118 3.12 17.10 -9.40
C ASN A 118 2.04 17.19 -8.29
N GLY A 119 1.95 16.12 -7.48
CA GLY A 119 0.97 16.05 -6.41
C GLY A 119 -0.37 15.61 -6.92
#